data_5c836d9f90465515f5cf8f908893289d
#
_entry.id   5c836d9f90465515f5cf8f908893289d
#
_cell.length_a   1.000
_cell.length_b   1.000
_cell.length_c   1.000
_cell.angle_alpha   90.00
_cell.angle_beta   90.00
_cell.angle_gamma   90.00
#
_symmetry.space_group_name_H-M   'P 1'
#
loop_
_entity.id
_entity.type
_entity.pdbx_description
1 polymer ?
#
loop_
_entity_poly.entity_id
_entity_poly.type
_entity_poly.pdbx_seq_one_letter_code
_entity_poly.pdbx_strand_id
1 'polypeptide(L)'
;MLKSIKRLACALLIAVFIVGSVSATSAEAALSRPGRLRFVQWNNTAFSSATIAWNSVPGASEYQVRCVWTDGSNDVGGRVRAVYNGVRINNLNYKHVYVTNVRAVKISSSGQRTYSPWSNTVIITPWPKNVSAKLTSSKGTNVKFNWNIIYGSSGYNIFMSTNPYGKWYWNLSTATRATATSGTVKSFRGSKLKKYQNYYVRVITRRKRFGKFCTVPEPYKSYYQYKFYIYTTYR
;
A
#
# COMPACT_ATOMS: atom_id res chain seq x y z
N MET A 1 -2.64 -27.35 -99.78
CA MET A 1 -3.38 -27.35 -98.56
C MET A 1 -2.41 -27.61 -97.43
N LEU A 2 -2.10 -26.61 -96.66
CA LEU A 2 -1.13 -26.64 -95.55
C LEU A 2 -1.73 -27.29 -94.34
N LYS A 3 -0.99 -28.21 -93.72
CA LYS A 3 -1.24 -28.57 -92.39
C LYS A 3 0.03 -28.31 -91.54
N SER A 4 -0.04 -27.27 -90.76
CA SER A 4 0.96 -26.85 -89.78
C SER A 4 0.99 -27.82 -88.60
N ILE A 5 2.14 -28.41 -88.33
CA ILE A 5 2.37 -29.23 -87.16
C ILE A 5 2.96 -28.31 -86.08
N LYS A 6 2.17 -27.93 -85.16
CA LYS A 6 2.66 -27.23 -83.96
C LYS A 6 3.36 -28.23 -82.97
N ARG A 7 4.63 -28.04 -82.85
CA ARG A 7 5.42 -28.74 -81.82
C ARG A 7 5.05 -28.24 -80.44
N LEU A 8 4.53 -29.16 -79.61
CA LEU A 8 4.22 -28.88 -78.22
C LEU A 8 5.54 -29.07 -77.46
N ALA A 9 6.11 -27.97 -76.98
CA ALA A 9 7.24 -27.99 -76.03
C ALA A 9 6.69 -28.17 -74.60
N CYS A 10 6.94 -29.33 -74.08
CA CYS A 10 6.64 -29.64 -72.66
C CYS A 10 7.67 -28.97 -71.76
N ALA A 11 7.36 -27.81 -71.19
CA ALA A 11 8.17 -27.20 -70.20
C ALA A 11 7.86 -27.85 -68.84
N LEU A 12 8.80 -28.64 -68.33
CA LEU A 12 8.73 -29.24 -67.04
C LEU A 12 9.02 -28.16 -65.97
N LEU A 13 7.99 -27.62 -65.37
CA LEU A 13 8.10 -26.68 -64.23
C LEU A 13 8.40 -27.52 -62.99
N ILE A 14 9.67 -27.60 -62.58
CA ILE A 14 10.07 -28.11 -61.25
C ILE A 14 9.71 -27.04 -60.23
N ALA A 15 8.55 -27.18 -59.61
CA ALA A 15 8.20 -26.40 -58.41
C ALA A 15 9.03 -26.90 -57.22
N VAL A 16 10.12 -26.22 -56.92
CA VAL A 16 10.87 -26.44 -55.67
C VAL A 16 9.98 -25.89 -54.55
N PHE A 17 9.29 -26.77 -53.87
CA PHE A 17 8.66 -26.44 -52.58
C PHE A 17 9.79 -26.26 -51.52
N ILE A 18 10.18 -25.00 -51.31
CA ILE A 18 10.93 -24.62 -50.12
C ILE A 18 9.91 -24.72 -48.99
N VAL A 19 9.90 -25.86 -48.32
CA VAL A 19 9.24 -25.98 -47.03
C VAL A 19 10.10 -25.20 -46.02
N GLY A 20 9.89 -23.89 -46.01
CA GLY A 20 10.35 -23.06 -44.92
C GLY A 20 9.70 -23.58 -43.64
N SER A 21 10.50 -24.27 -42.84
CA SER A 21 10.11 -24.55 -41.47
C SER A 21 9.91 -23.21 -40.75
N VAL A 22 8.67 -22.71 -40.80
CA VAL A 22 8.26 -21.64 -39.90
C VAL A 22 8.37 -22.26 -38.51
N SER A 23 9.52 -22.05 -37.88
CA SER A 23 9.63 -22.32 -36.45
C SER A 23 8.53 -21.48 -35.82
N ALA A 24 7.43 -22.13 -35.48
CA ALA A 24 6.41 -21.51 -34.63
C ALA A 24 7.12 -21.12 -33.34
N THR A 25 7.61 -19.89 -33.28
CA THR A 25 8.01 -19.29 -32.03
C THR A 25 6.76 -19.35 -31.17
N SER A 26 6.69 -20.35 -30.29
CA SER A 26 5.63 -20.42 -29.29
C SER A 26 5.59 -19.05 -28.63
N ALA A 27 4.52 -18.31 -28.86
CA ALA A 27 4.32 -17.01 -28.22
C ALA A 27 4.43 -17.29 -26.72
N GLU A 28 5.55 -16.87 -26.15
CA GLU A 28 5.83 -17.09 -24.73
C GLU A 28 4.70 -16.43 -23.93
N ALA A 29 3.97 -17.22 -23.15
CA ALA A 29 2.81 -16.75 -22.41
C ALA A 29 3.19 -15.52 -21.58
N ALA A 30 2.53 -14.40 -21.82
CA ALA A 30 2.78 -13.16 -21.12
C ALA A 30 2.59 -13.37 -19.61
N LEU A 31 3.55 -12.89 -18.81
CA LEU A 31 3.45 -12.98 -17.35
C LEU A 31 2.17 -12.32 -16.84
N SER A 32 1.41 -13.02 -16.02
CA SER A 32 0.28 -12.45 -15.32
C SER A 32 0.75 -11.48 -14.23
N ARG A 33 -0.08 -10.47 -13.93
CA ARG A 33 0.22 -9.54 -12.83
C ARG A 33 0.13 -10.27 -11.47
N PRO A 34 0.99 -9.92 -10.47
CA PRO A 34 0.84 -10.42 -9.12
C PRO A 34 -0.52 -10.03 -8.55
N GLY A 35 -1.27 -11.04 -8.09
CA GLY A 35 -2.58 -10.82 -7.46
C GLY A 35 -2.48 -10.57 -5.96
N ARG A 36 -3.55 -10.02 -5.36
CA ARG A 36 -3.73 -9.88 -3.90
C ARG A 36 -2.55 -9.21 -3.18
N LEU A 37 -1.93 -8.18 -3.79
CA LEU A 37 -0.98 -7.36 -3.05
C LEU A 37 -1.69 -6.79 -1.83
N ARG A 38 -1.09 -7.00 -0.65
CA ARG A 38 -1.63 -6.58 0.64
C ARG A 38 -0.53 -6.10 1.57
N PHE A 39 -0.85 -5.16 2.42
CA PHE A 39 -0.07 -4.83 3.60
C PHE A 39 -0.28 -5.95 4.64
N VAL A 40 0.80 -6.42 5.24
CA VAL A 40 0.77 -7.45 6.29
C VAL A 40 0.87 -6.82 7.66
N GLN A 41 1.95 -6.09 7.90
CA GLN A 41 2.21 -5.46 9.20
C GLN A 41 3.26 -4.36 9.13
N TRP A 42 3.27 -3.51 10.14
CA TRP A 42 4.44 -2.73 10.52
C TRP A 42 5.41 -3.62 11.29
N ASN A 43 6.71 -3.51 11.03
CA ASN A 43 7.73 -4.31 11.72
C ASN A 43 8.29 -3.62 12.97
N ASN A 44 7.97 -2.35 13.16
CA ASN A 44 8.35 -1.59 14.35
C ASN A 44 7.41 -0.41 14.60
N THR A 45 7.44 0.12 15.82
CA THR A 45 6.66 1.28 16.25
C THR A 45 7.20 2.60 15.73
N ALA A 46 8.40 2.58 15.12
CA ALA A 46 8.97 3.73 14.43
C ALA A 46 8.34 3.99 13.06
N PHE A 47 7.56 3.02 12.52
CA PHE A 47 6.99 3.05 11.17
C PHE A 47 8.04 3.22 10.07
N SER A 48 9.25 2.71 10.31
CA SER A 48 10.36 2.76 9.36
C SER A 48 10.50 1.48 8.54
N SER A 49 9.72 0.44 8.85
CA SER A 49 9.73 -0.83 8.14
C SER A 49 8.36 -1.49 8.14
N ALA A 50 7.95 -1.98 6.97
CA ALA A 50 6.67 -2.64 6.76
C ALA A 50 6.83 -3.91 5.93
N THR A 51 5.97 -4.90 6.14
CA THR A 51 5.91 -6.12 5.34
C THR A 51 4.68 -6.06 4.43
N ILE A 52 4.91 -6.39 3.16
CA ILE A 52 3.87 -6.60 2.14
C ILE A 52 3.95 -8.03 1.61
N ALA A 53 2.84 -8.53 1.08
CA ALA A 53 2.79 -9.84 0.43
C ALA A 53 1.82 -9.82 -0.77
N TRP A 54 2.03 -10.77 -1.69
CA TRP A 54 1.23 -10.95 -2.92
C TRP A 54 1.09 -12.42 -3.26
N ASN A 55 0.30 -12.76 -4.28
CA ASN A 55 0.28 -14.11 -4.80
C ASN A 55 1.42 -14.30 -5.80
N SER A 56 2.09 -15.46 -5.75
CA SER A 56 3.12 -15.85 -6.71
C SER A 56 2.59 -15.88 -8.14
N VAL A 57 3.48 -15.64 -9.10
CA VAL A 57 3.21 -15.68 -10.53
C VAL A 57 4.05 -16.79 -11.15
N PRO A 58 3.42 -17.81 -11.74
CA PRO A 58 4.14 -18.85 -12.44
C PRO A 58 5.05 -18.29 -13.53
N GLY A 59 6.27 -18.82 -13.64
CA GLY A 59 7.26 -18.37 -14.62
C GLY A 59 7.98 -17.08 -14.29
N ALA A 60 7.70 -16.43 -13.16
CA ALA A 60 8.48 -15.29 -12.70
C ALA A 60 9.86 -15.73 -12.22
N SER A 61 10.90 -14.98 -12.57
CA SER A 61 12.26 -15.14 -12.05
C SER A 61 12.49 -14.25 -10.81
N GLU A 62 11.88 -13.08 -10.79
CA GLU A 62 11.92 -12.12 -9.70
C GLU A 62 10.66 -11.25 -9.68
N TYR A 63 10.52 -10.42 -8.65
CA TYR A 63 9.52 -9.37 -8.57
C TYR A 63 10.20 -8.01 -8.45
N GLN A 64 9.63 -7.01 -9.11
CA GLN A 64 9.98 -5.62 -8.88
C GLN A 64 8.90 -4.98 -8.01
N VAL A 65 9.33 -4.43 -6.88
CA VAL A 65 8.49 -3.69 -5.94
C VAL A 65 8.74 -2.21 -6.16
N ARG A 66 7.68 -1.45 -6.31
CA ARG A 66 7.68 0.02 -6.27
C ARG A 66 6.99 0.46 -4.99
N CYS A 67 7.65 1.30 -4.20
CA CYS A 67 7.09 1.86 -2.97
C CYS A 67 7.52 3.33 -2.88
N VAL A 68 6.65 4.22 -3.35
CA VAL A 68 6.94 5.65 -3.52
C VAL A 68 6.03 6.51 -2.64
N TRP A 69 6.41 7.75 -2.38
CA TRP A 69 5.51 8.74 -1.81
C TRP A 69 4.30 8.98 -2.72
N THR A 70 3.27 9.61 -2.21
CA THR A 70 2.02 9.85 -2.97
C THR A 70 2.17 10.76 -4.18
N ASP A 71 3.24 11.54 -4.25
CA ASP A 71 3.64 12.37 -5.41
C ASP A 71 4.49 11.59 -6.43
N GLY A 72 4.82 10.33 -6.15
CA GLY A 72 5.62 9.47 -7.01
C GLY A 72 7.11 9.53 -6.76
N SER A 73 7.58 10.41 -5.90
CA SER A 73 9.00 10.54 -5.53
C SER A 73 9.43 9.50 -4.48
N ASN A 74 10.73 9.47 -4.20
CA ASN A 74 11.38 8.66 -3.15
C ASN A 74 10.98 7.17 -3.17
N ASP A 75 11.39 6.46 -4.22
CA ASP A 75 11.15 5.00 -4.32
C ASP A 75 12.09 4.24 -3.38
N VAL A 76 11.50 3.62 -2.36
CA VAL A 76 12.18 2.72 -1.42
C VAL A 76 11.89 1.24 -1.72
N GLY A 77 11.34 0.95 -2.90
CA GLY A 77 11.12 -0.42 -3.37
C GLY A 77 12.41 -1.13 -3.75
N GLY A 78 12.28 -2.24 -4.45
CA GLY A 78 13.45 -3.05 -4.82
C GLY A 78 13.07 -4.28 -5.63
N ARG A 79 14.02 -5.23 -5.72
CA ARG A 79 13.83 -6.53 -6.37
C ARG A 79 13.78 -7.64 -5.34
N VAL A 80 12.97 -8.63 -5.61
CA VAL A 80 12.73 -9.79 -4.73
C VAL A 80 12.78 -11.05 -5.58
N ARG A 81 13.53 -12.08 -5.17
CA ARG A 81 13.57 -13.37 -5.87
C ARG A 81 12.17 -14.01 -5.91
N ALA A 82 11.84 -14.73 -6.98
CA ALA A 82 10.51 -15.29 -7.18
C ALA A 82 10.12 -16.39 -6.19
N VAL A 83 11.08 -16.97 -5.49
CA VAL A 83 10.81 -17.92 -4.39
C VAL A 83 10.08 -17.29 -3.20
N TYR A 84 10.10 -15.94 -3.11
CA TYR A 84 9.39 -15.20 -2.08
C TYR A 84 8.18 -14.49 -2.68
N ASN A 85 7.06 -14.55 -2.00
CA ASN A 85 5.82 -13.84 -2.34
C ASN A 85 5.50 -12.73 -1.35
N GLY A 86 6.52 -12.17 -0.76
CA GLY A 86 6.46 -11.04 0.17
C GLY A 86 7.84 -10.45 0.43
N VAL A 87 7.86 -9.24 0.95
CA VAL A 87 9.08 -8.53 1.29
C VAL A 87 8.89 -7.58 2.46
N ARG A 88 9.95 -7.40 3.21
CA ARG A 88 10.10 -6.32 4.18
C ARG A 88 10.69 -5.11 3.48
N ILE A 89 9.92 -4.02 3.42
CA ILE A 89 10.38 -2.71 2.95
C ILE A 89 10.96 -1.96 4.14
N ASN A 90 12.19 -1.50 4.02
CA ASN A 90 12.90 -0.72 5.04
C ASN A 90 13.01 0.74 4.61
N ASN A 91 13.59 1.58 5.46
CA ASN A 91 13.86 3.00 5.21
C ASN A 91 12.61 3.84 4.90
N LEU A 92 11.45 3.41 5.42
CA LEU A 92 10.24 4.19 5.33
C LEU A 92 10.35 5.43 6.24
N ASN A 93 10.02 6.59 5.70
CA ASN A 93 9.87 7.80 6.49
C ASN A 93 8.45 7.88 7.04
N TYR A 94 8.30 7.85 8.36
CA TYR A 94 6.99 7.88 9.02
C TYR A 94 6.16 9.15 8.73
N LYS A 95 6.77 10.19 8.17
CA LYS A 95 6.06 11.44 7.80
C LYS A 95 5.34 11.38 6.46
N HIS A 96 5.43 10.27 5.71
CA HIS A 96 4.86 10.14 4.37
C HIS A 96 3.97 8.93 4.21
N VAL A 97 2.90 9.10 3.45
CA VAL A 97 2.06 8.01 2.94
C VAL A 97 2.72 7.44 1.68
N TYR A 98 2.75 6.11 1.56
CA TYR A 98 3.34 5.41 0.43
C TYR A 98 2.30 4.75 -0.46
N VAL A 99 2.57 4.75 -1.75
CA VAL A 99 1.84 4.01 -2.79
C VAL A 99 2.73 2.84 -3.22
N THR A 100 2.22 1.62 -3.10
CA THR A 100 3.00 0.40 -3.34
C THR A 100 2.34 -0.47 -4.38
N ASN A 101 3.15 -0.93 -5.34
CA ASN A 101 2.79 -1.88 -6.39
C ASN A 101 3.90 -2.91 -6.57
N VAL A 102 3.55 -4.06 -7.14
CA VAL A 102 4.49 -5.15 -7.47
C VAL A 102 4.23 -5.62 -8.90
N ARG A 103 5.29 -5.96 -9.65
CA ARG A 103 5.16 -6.66 -10.93
C ARG A 103 6.11 -7.84 -10.99
N ALA A 104 5.71 -8.88 -11.71
CA ALA A 104 6.56 -10.02 -11.98
C ALA A 104 7.54 -9.70 -13.11
N VAL A 105 8.72 -10.30 -13.05
CA VAL A 105 9.78 -10.17 -14.05
C VAL A 105 10.24 -11.56 -14.43
N LYS A 106 10.29 -11.86 -15.72
CA LYS A 106 10.92 -13.03 -16.28
C LYS A 106 12.27 -12.63 -16.86
N ILE A 107 13.30 -13.41 -16.59
CA ILE A 107 14.65 -13.22 -17.14
C ILE A 107 14.91 -14.43 -18.04
N SER A 108 15.15 -14.18 -19.33
CA SER A 108 15.50 -15.21 -20.30
C SER A 108 16.92 -15.72 -20.06
N SER A 109 17.30 -16.82 -20.75
CA SER A 109 18.67 -17.33 -20.75
C SER A 109 19.70 -16.31 -21.27
N SER A 110 19.26 -15.39 -22.17
CA SER A 110 20.09 -14.28 -22.68
C SER A 110 20.16 -13.08 -21.71
N GLY A 111 19.50 -13.14 -20.56
CA GLY A 111 19.44 -12.03 -19.59
C GLY A 111 18.39 -10.96 -19.90
N GLN A 112 17.61 -11.10 -20.99
CA GLN A 112 16.54 -10.17 -21.33
C GLN A 112 15.42 -10.23 -20.29
N ARG A 113 14.88 -9.05 -19.94
CA ARG A 113 13.83 -8.92 -18.93
C ARG A 113 12.49 -8.62 -19.56
N THR A 114 11.47 -9.42 -19.23
CA THR A 114 10.07 -9.20 -19.59
C THR A 114 9.28 -8.93 -18.32
N TYR A 115 8.36 -7.99 -18.37
CA TYR A 115 7.61 -7.51 -17.20
C TYR A 115 6.13 -7.80 -17.34
N SER A 116 5.49 -8.23 -16.26
CA SER A 116 4.05 -8.26 -16.17
C SER A 116 3.46 -6.85 -15.97
N PRO A 117 2.15 -6.67 -16.17
CA PRO A 117 1.45 -5.51 -15.63
C PRO A 117 1.63 -5.38 -14.11
N TRP A 118 1.52 -4.15 -13.60
CA TRP A 118 1.57 -3.89 -12.15
C TRP A 118 0.34 -4.48 -11.43
N SER A 119 0.54 -4.96 -10.20
CA SER A 119 -0.51 -5.41 -9.29
C SER A 119 -1.55 -4.33 -8.97
N ASN A 120 -2.58 -4.68 -8.21
CA ASN A 120 -3.35 -3.69 -7.47
C ASN A 120 -2.41 -2.83 -6.60
N THR A 121 -2.88 -1.63 -6.25
CA THR A 121 -2.13 -0.72 -5.38
C THR A 121 -2.48 -0.95 -3.93
N VAL A 122 -1.46 -0.95 -3.07
CA VAL A 122 -1.60 -0.87 -1.62
C VAL A 122 -1.09 0.48 -1.13
N ILE A 123 -1.84 1.11 -0.23
CA ILE A 123 -1.45 2.35 0.43
C ILE A 123 -0.92 2.00 1.83
N ILE A 124 0.30 2.43 2.13
CA ILE A 124 0.92 2.27 3.44
C ILE A 124 0.86 3.62 4.15
N THR A 125 0.08 3.69 5.23
CA THR A 125 -0.14 4.92 6.01
C THR A 125 0.47 4.79 7.41
N PRO A 126 1.59 5.44 7.71
CA PRO A 126 2.11 5.48 9.08
C PRO A 126 1.19 6.29 9.99
N TRP A 127 1.30 6.06 11.28
CA TRP A 127 0.59 6.87 12.25
C TRP A 127 1.40 8.08 12.66
N PRO A 128 0.75 9.23 12.97
CA PRO A 128 1.46 10.39 13.48
C PRO A 128 2.23 10.07 14.76
N LYS A 129 3.37 10.70 14.92
CA LYS A 129 4.15 10.67 16.16
C LYS A 129 3.97 11.96 16.97
N ASN A 130 4.58 11.99 18.15
CA ASN A 130 4.56 13.14 19.07
C ASN A 130 3.12 13.58 19.40
N VAL A 131 2.27 12.58 19.62
CA VAL A 131 0.91 12.86 20.10
C VAL A 131 1.00 13.39 21.52
N SER A 132 0.44 14.58 21.73
CA SER A 132 0.33 15.24 23.04
C SER A 132 -1.10 15.67 23.31
N ALA A 133 -1.45 15.94 24.54
CA ALA A 133 -2.78 16.38 24.93
C ALA A 133 -2.73 17.57 25.88
N LYS A 134 -3.68 18.49 25.71
CA LYS A 134 -3.90 19.64 26.61
C LYS A 134 -5.39 19.78 26.87
N LEU A 135 -5.76 19.97 28.15
CA LEU A 135 -7.11 20.39 28.54
C LEU A 135 -7.37 21.80 27.98
N THR A 136 -8.53 22.00 27.37
CA THR A 136 -8.91 23.27 26.73
C THR A 136 -10.07 23.96 27.44
N SER A 137 -10.59 23.39 28.55
CA SER A 137 -11.61 24.04 29.36
C SER A 137 -11.31 23.87 30.83
N SER A 138 -11.59 24.89 31.62
CA SER A 138 -11.54 24.86 33.10
C SER A 138 -12.46 23.81 33.71
N LYS A 139 -13.51 23.44 33.00
CA LYS A 139 -14.44 22.37 33.44
C LYS A 139 -13.90 20.95 33.19
N GLY A 140 -12.66 20.83 32.61
CA GLY A 140 -11.94 19.55 32.44
C GLY A 140 -12.59 18.56 31.46
N THR A 141 -13.46 19.03 30.54
CA THR A 141 -14.23 18.12 29.67
C THR A 141 -13.78 18.09 28.21
N ASN A 142 -12.89 19.01 27.81
CA ASN A 142 -12.38 19.08 26.44
C ASN A 142 -10.87 18.86 26.40
N VAL A 143 -10.43 17.96 25.56
CA VAL A 143 -8.99 17.64 25.39
C VAL A 143 -8.59 17.90 23.95
N LYS A 144 -7.65 18.81 23.73
CA LYS A 144 -7.02 19.06 22.44
C LYS A 144 -5.80 18.14 22.32
N PHE A 145 -5.79 17.33 21.29
CA PHE A 145 -4.63 16.54 20.89
C PHE A 145 -3.85 17.27 19.80
N ASN A 146 -2.52 17.18 19.85
CA ASN A 146 -1.63 17.64 18.79
C ASN A 146 -0.79 16.46 18.31
N TRP A 147 -0.35 16.51 17.05
CA TRP A 147 0.47 15.48 16.41
C TRP A 147 1.27 16.04 15.23
N ASN A 148 2.27 15.29 14.77
CA ASN A 148 3.01 15.63 13.56
C ASN A 148 2.18 15.35 12.31
N ILE A 149 2.28 16.23 11.32
CA ILE A 149 1.67 16.05 10.00
C ILE A 149 2.24 14.79 9.32
N ILE A 150 1.37 14.10 8.55
CA ILE A 150 1.75 13.04 7.62
C ILE A 150 1.43 13.51 6.21
N TYR A 151 2.47 13.73 5.41
CA TYR A 151 2.34 14.17 4.02
C TYR A 151 1.66 13.08 3.16
N GLY A 152 0.79 13.50 2.26
CA GLY A 152 -0.03 12.59 1.47
C GLY A 152 -1.23 12.00 2.21
N SER A 153 -1.48 12.37 3.47
CA SER A 153 -2.70 12.01 4.18
C SER A 153 -3.94 12.66 3.57
N SER A 154 -5.13 12.16 3.88
CA SER A 154 -6.42 12.81 3.60
C SER A 154 -7.11 13.27 4.88
N GLY A 155 -6.43 13.17 6.01
CA GLY A 155 -6.91 13.51 7.34
C GLY A 155 -6.55 12.47 8.39
N TYR A 156 -7.18 12.59 9.55
CA TYR A 156 -6.89 11.76 10.71
C TYR A 156 -8.18 11.36 11.42
N ASN A 157 -8.13 10.21 12.07
CA ASN A 157 -9.15 9.78 13.03
C ASN A 157 -8.51 9.65 14.40
N ILE A 158 -9.24 10.06 15.43
CA ILE A 158 -8.87 9.80 16.81
C ILE A 158 -9.71 8.65 17.33
N PHE A 159 -9.06 7.59 17.77
CA PHE A 159 -9.67 6.48 18.49
C PHE A 159 -9.31 6.57 19.96
N MET A 160 -10.26 6.21 20.80
CA MET A 160 -10.08 6.19 22.25
C MET A 160 -10.54 4.86 22.84
N SER A 161 -9.93 4.51 23.96
CA SER A 161 -10.36 3.40 24.81
C SER A 161 -10.08 3.73 26.26
N THR A 162 -10.80 3.11 27.19
CA THR A 162 -10.49 3.10 28.63
C THR A 162 -9.65 1.89 29.03
N ASN A 163 -9.44 0.94 28.10
CA ASN A 163 -8.58 -0.22 28.25
C ASN A 163 -7.74 -0.40 26.99
N PRO A 164 -6.38 -0.36 27.07
CA PRO A 164 -5.51 -0.47 25.88
C PRO A 164 -5.62 -1.83 25.18
N TYR A 165 -6.03 -2.87 25.91
CA TYR A 165 -6.25 -4.23 25.38
C TYR A 165 -7.69 -4.50 24.94
N GLY A 166 -8.59 -3.55 25.23
CA GLY A 166 -10.01 -3.67 24.97
C GLY A 166 -10.43 -3.08 23.61
N LYS A 167 -11.74 -2.82 23.50
CA LYS A 167 -12.33 -2.23 22.31
C LYS A 167 -11.95 -0.75 22.18
N TRP A 168 -11.60 -0.36 20.96
CA TRP A 168 -11.32 1.01 20.57
C TRP A 168 -12.53 1.62 19.88
N TYR A 169 -12.84 2.86 20.21
CA TYR A 169 -14.01 3.57 19.70
C TYR A 169 -13.55 4.77 18.88
N TRP A 170 -14.08 4.86 17.67
CA TRP A 170 -13.88 6.03 16.83
C TRP A 170 -14.65 7.22 17.41
N ASN A 171 -13.97 8.35 17.55
CA ASN A 171 -14.60 9.60 17.96
C ASN A 171 -14.89 10.43 16.70
N LEU A 172 -16.15 10.38 16.21
CA LEU A 172 -16.59 11.04 14.98
C LEU A 172 -16.41 12.56 15.01
N SER A 173 -16.43 13.18 16.19
CA SER A 173 -16.28 14.64 16.33
C SER A 173 -14.87 15.16 16.03
N THR A 174 -13.91 14.26 15.84
CA THR A 174 -12.49 14.60 15.65
C THR A 174 -11.93 14.27 14.27
N ALA A 175 -12.78 13.90 13.30
CA ALA A 175 -12.36 13.75 11.91
C ALA A 175 -11.79 15.08 11.40
N THR A 176 -10.54 15.08 10.91
CA THR A 176 -9.76 16.28 10.63
C THR A 176 -9.32 16.36 9.17
N ARG A 177 -8.89 17.54 8.71
CA ARG A 177 -8.38 17.77 7.36
C ARG A 177 -6.98 17.17 7.18
N ALA A 178 -6.55 17.01 5.92
CA ALA A 178 -5.22 16.49 5.55
C ALA A 178 -4.05 17.22 6.23
N THR A 179 -4.15 18.55 6.34
CA THR A 179 -3.13 19.43 6.93
C THR A 179 -3.28 19.61 8.44
N ALA A 180 -4.25 18.96 9.07
CA ALA A 180 -4.48 19.14 10.50
C ALA A 180 -3.35 18.53 11.33
N THR A 181 -2.89 19.28 12.31
CA THR A 181 -1.93 18.83 13.33
C THR A 181 -2.55 18.80 14.72
N SER A 182 -3.87 19.01 14.80
CA SER A 182 -4.60 18.93 16.08
C SER A 182 -6.08 18.57 15.89
N GLY A 183 -6.70 18.10 16.98
CA GLY A 183 -8.14 17.86 17.07
C GLY A 183 -8.61 17.89 18.52
N THR A 184 -9.84 18.33 18.75
CA THR A 184 -10.41 18.42 20.09
C THR A 184 -11.47 17.36 20.31
N VAL A 185 -11.29 16.58 21.36
CA VAL A 185 -12.27 15.59 21.85
C VAL A 185 -13.08 16.22 22.98
N LYS A 186 -14.39 16.19 22.84
CA LYS A 186 -15.34 16.73 23.85
C LYS A 186 -16.10 15.63 24.59
N SER A 187 -16.17 14.43 24.00
CA SER A 187 -16.92 13.30 24.54
C SER A 187 -16.24 11.98 24.22
N PHE A 188 -16.60 10.94 24.96
CA PHE A 188 -16.25 9.56 24.68
C PHE A 188 -17.51 8.71 24.74
N ARG A 189 -17.84 7.99 23.66
CA ARG A 189 -19.07 7.19 23.50
C ARG A 189 -20.34 7.99 23.79
N GLY A 190 -20.41 9.21 23.28
CA GLY A 190 -21.59 10.10 23.47
C GLY A 190 -21.68 10.82 24.83
N SER A 191 -20.86 10.45 25.79
CA SER A 191 -20.85 11.06 27.11
C SER A 191 -19.66 12.00 27.29
N LYS A 192 -19.76 13.00 28.16
CA LYS A 192 -18.63 13.86 28.56
C LYS A 192 -17.48 13.00 29.11
N LEU A 193 -16.25 13.45 28.90
CA LEU A 193 -15.10 12.78 29.48
C LEU A 193 -15.20 12.79 31.01
N LYS A 194 -14.99 11.64 31.61
CA LYS A 194 -15.06 11.46 33.07
C LYS A 194 -13.74 11.85 33.72
N LYS A 195 -13.83 12.50 34.86
CA LYS A 195 -12.70 12.74 35.77
C LYS A 195 -12.27 11.40 36.38
N TYR A 196 -10.99 11.30 36.76
CA TYR A 196 -10.39 10.09 37.38
C TYR A 196 -10.47 8.83 36.51
N GLN A 197 -10.61 8.99 35.18
CA GLN A 197 -10.63 7.91 34.23
C GLN A 197 -9.38 7.98 33.33
N ASN A 198 -8.70 6.87 33.19
CA ASN A 198 -7.65 6.72 32.18
C ASN A 198 -8.28 6.61 30.79
N TYR A 199 -7.73 7.36 29.84
CA TYR A 199 -8.05 7.26 28.43
C TYR A 199 -6.77 6.99 27.63
N TYR A 200 -6.85 6.03 26.74
CA TYR A 200 -5.80 5.66 25.80
C TYR A 200 -6.23 6.19 24.43
N VAL A 201 -5.28 6.70 23.65
CA VAL A 201 -5.55 7.43 22.40
C VAL A 201 -4.71 6.91 21.25
N ARG A 202 -5.34 6.78 20.11
CA ARG A 202 -4.72 6.52 18.81
C ARG A 202 -5.14 7.59 17.83
N VAL A 203 -4.17 8.28 17.23
CA VAL A 203 -4.38 9.15 16.08
C VAL A 203 -3.96 8.37 14.84
N ILE A 204 -4.90 8.06 13.98
CA ILE A 204 -4.68 7.21 12.81
C ILE A 204 -4.80 8.04 11.55
N THR A 205 -3.78 7.98 10.70
CA THR A 205 -3.76 8.63 9.38
C THR A 205 -4.81 7.98 8.48
N ARG A 206 -5.56 8.83 7.75
CA ARG A 206 -6.48 8.40 6.69
C ARG A 206 -5.94 8.76 5.32
N ARG A 207 -6.17 7.90 4.34
CA ARG A 207 -5.99 8.19 2.92
C ARG A 207 -7.24 7.77 2.16
N LYS A 208 -7.80 8.71 1.37
CA LYS A 208 -8.84 8.40 0.37
C LYS A 208 -8.21 7.84 -0.88
N ARG A 209 -8.81 6.78 -1.42
CA ARG A 209 -8.55 6.28 -2.75
C ARG A 209 -9.89 5.90 -3.38
N PHE A 210 -10.19 6.41 -4.57
CA PHE A 210 -11.48 6.19 -5.26
C PHE A 210 -12.70 6.41 -4.33
N GLY A 211 -12.68 7.47 -3.54
CA GLY A 211 -13.74 7.81 -2.59
C GLY A 211 -13.79 6.98 -1.30
N LYS A 212 -13.06 5.87 -1.20
CA LYS A 212 -12.99 5.02 0.00
C LYS A 212 -11.77 5.34 0.85
N PHE A 213 -11.93 5.29 2.18
CA PHE A 213 -10.81 5.43 3.10
C PHE A 213 -10.06 4.11 3.24
N CYS A 214 -8.73 4.15 3.07
CA CYS A 214 -7.85 3.04 3.37
C CYS A 214 -7.25 3.28 4.75
N THR A 215 -7.57 2.40 5.69
CA THR A 215 -6.91 2.33 7.00
C THR A 215 -5.95 1.16 6.98
N VAL A 216 -4.74 1.37 7.48
CA VAL A 216 -3.76 0.29 7.63
C VAL A 216 -4.00 -0.40 8.97
N PRO A 217 -3.89 -1.74 9.03
CA PRO A 217 -4.01 -2.48 10.28
C PRO A 217 -3.11 -1.95 11.37
N GLU A 218 -3.55 -2.09 12.60
CA GLU A 218 -2.82 -1.67 13.79
C GLU A 218 -1.46 -2.38 13.89
N PRO A 219 -0.38 -1.68 14.25
CA PRO A 219 0.93 -2.32 14.41
C PRO A 219 0.93 -3.37 15.52
N TYR A 220 0.16 -3.13 16.59
CA TYR A 220 -0.04 -4.05 17.73
C TYR A 220 -1.40 -3.81 18.38
N LYS A 221 -2.05 -4.87 18.86
CA LYS A 221 -3.39 -4.77 19.50
C LYS A 221 -3.42 -3.81 20.70
N SER A 222 -2.35 -3.76 21.50
CA SER A 222 -2.24 -2.92 22.70
C SER A 222 -1.55 -1.58 22.49
N TYR A 223 -1.11 -1.27 21.24
CA TYR A 223 -0.38 -0.03 20.99
C TYR A 223 -1.29 1.18 21.11
N TYR A 224 -0.86 2.15 21.89
CA TYR A 224 -1.44 3.49 21.97
C TYR A 224 -0.34 4.53 21.88
N GLN A 225 -0.66 5.71 21.32
CA GLN A 225 0.31 6.80 21.16
C GLN A 225 0.34 7.72 22.35
N TYR A 226 -0.77 7.80 23.08
CA TYR A 226 -0.90 8.69 24.22
C TYR A 226 -1.88 8.12 25.27
N LYS A 227 -1.58 8.39 26.55
CA LYS A 227 -2.46 8.12 27.69
C LYS A 227 -2.68 9.41 28.44
N PHE A 228 -3.91 9.72 28.80
CA PHE A 228 -4.20 10.86 29.65
C PHE A 228 -5.21 10.50 30.76
N TYR A 229 -5.17 11.33 31.76
CA TYR A 229 -6.01 11.22 32.95
C TYR A 229 -6.47 12.63 33.32
N ILE A 230 -7.74 12.81 33.61
CA ILE A 230 -8.29 14.12 33.96
C ILE A 230 -8.34 14.26 35.48
N TYR A 231 -7.48 15.12 36.03
CA TYR A 231 -7.52 15.51 37.45
C TYR A 231 -8.52 16.64 37.69
N THR A 232 -8.98 16.80 38.93
CA THR A 232 -9.95 17.85 39.31
C THR A 232 -9.32 19.16 39.70
N THR A 233 -8.04 19.31 39.73
CA THR A 233 -7.41 20.54 40.24
C THR A 233 -7.00 21.49 39.16
N TYR A 234 -7.92 22.42 38.85
CA TYR A 234 -7.55 23.81 38.68
C TYR A 234 -8.22 24.60 39.82
N ARG A 235 -7.46 24.89 40.87
CA ARG A 235 -7.67 26.11 41.64
C ARG A 235 -7.10 27.28 40.83
#